data_927b1211e2acfa2bc10f4eb6444c3934
#
_entry.id   927b1211e2acfa2bc10f4eb6444c3934
#
_cell.length_a   1.000
_cell.length_b   1.000
_cell.length_c   1.000
_cell.angle_alpha   90.00
_cell.angle_beta   90.00
_cell.angle_gamma   90.00
#
_symmetry.space_group_name_H-M   'P 1'
#
loop_
_entity.id
_entity.type
_entity.pdbx_description
1 polymer ?
#
loop_
_entity_poly.entity_id
_entity_poly.type
_entity_poly.pdbx_seq_one_letter_code
_entity_poly.pdbx_strand_id
1 'polypeptide(L)'
;LKSIFKGLLLFFTLALFYSLVVHAEKNEQEQGKSVEGTIVYHVKYDYDAISKFLGISLDQYKKYWKKGLSISDMAKKQGVSRHDLVGYFYDFHYKEMQKWRVEGPMTEKDYFHLVFMLSDEIDEFIDRNPNR
;
A
#
# COMPACT_ATOMS: atom_id res chain seq x y z
N LEU A 1 -61.37 23.60 21.98
CA LEU A 1 -60.23 24.24 21.27
C LEU A 1 -58.88 24.00 21.97
N LYS A 2 -58.78 24.09 23.31
CA LYS A 2 -57.55 23.85 24.10
C LYS A 2 -57.06 22.41 24.08
N SER A 3 -57.93 21.42 23.89
CA SER A 3 -57.57 20.00 23.82
C SER A 3 -56.95 19.59 22.49
N ILE A 4 -57.40 20.18 21.39
CA ILE A 4 -56.90 19.91 20.04
C ILE A 4 -55.46 20.46 19.88
N PHE A 5 -55.17 21.62 20.53
CA PHE A 5 -53.85 22.23 20.47
C PHE A 5 -52.77 21.43 21.21
N LYS A 6 -53.13 20.75 22.32
CA LYS A 6 -52.22 19.88 23.05
C LYS A 6 -51.85 18.61 22.28
N GLY A 7 -52.82 18.03 21.55
CA GLY A 7 -52.57 16.87 20.70
C GLY A 7 -51.67 17.18 19.50
N LEU A 8 -51.84 18.34 18.89
CA LEU A 8 -51.09 18.78 17.74
C LEU A 8 -49.62 19.06 18.13
N LEU A 9 -49.38 19.65 19.30
CA LEU A 9 -48.02 19.93 19.80
C LEU A 9 -47.26 18.65 20.12
N LEU A 10 -47.94 17.61 20.64
CA LEU A 10 -47.31 16.32 20.95
C LEU A 10 -46.91 15.55 19.68
N PHE A 11 -47.71 15.64 18.62
CA PHE A 11 -47.39 15.04 17.33
C PHE A 11 -46.18 15.71 16.65
N PHE A 12 -46.06 17.03 16.77
CA PHE A 12 -44.94 17.76 16.19
C PHE A 12 -43.62 17.45 16.90
N THR A 13 -43.62 17.29 18.22
CA THR A 13 -42.42 16.93 18.97
C THR A 13 -41.99 15.50 18.69
N LEU A 14 -42.94 14.57 18.51
CA LEU A 14 -42.61 13.18 18.16
C LEU A 14 -42.01 13.07 16.73
N ALA A 15 -42.53 13.83 15.78
CA ALA A 15 -42.04 13.87 14.41
C ALA A 15 -40.61 14.44 14.34
N LEU A 16 -40.27 15.46 15.14
CA LEU A 16 -38.96 16.05 15.23
C LEU A 16 -37.94 15.07 15.86
N PHE A 17 -38.34 14.31 16.87
CA PHE A 17 -37.51 13.27 17.47
C PHE A 17 -37.22 12.12 16.48
N TYR A 18 -38.23 11.70 15.71
CA TYR A 18 -38.06 10.67 14.71
C TYR A 18 -37.10 11.09 13.58
N SER A 19 -37.17 12.35 13.16
CA SER A 19 -36.28 12.86 12.12
C SER A 19 -34.83 13.00 12.61
N LEU A 20 -34.64 13.33 13.89
CA LEU A 20 -33.30 13.42 14.52
C LEU A 20 -32.68 12.04 14.68
N VAL A 21 -33.42 11.02 15.10
CA VAL A 21 -32.96 9.65 15.24
C VAL A 21 -32.60 9.05 13.88
N VAL A 22 -33.44 9.25 12.86
CA VAL A 22 -33.16 8.76 11.49
C VAL A 22 -31.93 9.45 10.87
N HIS A 23 -31.68 10.73 11.18
CA HIS A 23 -30.46 11.42 10.73
C HIS A 23 -29.20 10.96 11.48
N ALA A 24 -29.33 10.65 12.78
CA ALA A 24 -28.21 10.11 13.56
C ALA A 24 -27.83 8.70 13.08
N GLU A 25 -28.81 7.82 12.84
CA GLU A 25 -28.54 6.49 12.28
C GLU A 25 -27.94 6.53 10.86
N LYS A 26 -28.37 7.48 10.00
CA LYS A 26 -27.75 7.66 8.69
C LYS A 26 -26.30 8.13 8.78
N ASN A 27 -25.98 9.02 9.71
CA ASN A 27 -24.61 9.49 9.89
C ASN A 27 -23.71 8.43 10.52
N GLU A 28 -24.21 7.56 11.40
CA GLU A 28 -23.45 6.44 11.94
C GLU A 28 -23.24 5.32 10.92
N GLN A 29 -24.16 5.11 9.99
CA GLN A 29 -23.99 4.12 8.92
C GLN A 29 -23.05 4.59 7.78
N GLU A 30 -22.90 5.89 7.56
CA GLU A 30 -21.94 6.41 6.58
C GLU A 30 -20.52 6.52 7.15
N GLN A 31 -20.34 6.66 8.46
CA GLN A 31 -19.01 6.61 9.10
C GLN A 31 -18.51 5.18 9.38
N GLY A 32 -19.35 4.17 9.28
CA GLY A 32 -19.02 2.76 9.55
C GLY A 32 -18.66 1.93 8.33
N LYS A 33 -18.73 2.46 7.13
CA LYS A 33 -18.17 1.82 5.93
C LYS A 33 -16.77 2.33 5.66
N SER A 34 -15.83 2.02 6.54
CA SER A 34 -14.49 1.73 6.07
C SER A 34 -14.63 0.51 5.16
N VAL A 35 -14.56 0.72 3.86
CA VAL A 35 -14.29 -0.37 2.94
C VAL A 35 -12.96 -0.92 3.39
N GLU A 36 -12.96 -2.02 4.16
CA GLU A 36 -11.79 -2.83 4.41
C GLU A 36 -11.37 -3.46 3.06
N GLY A 37 -10.98 -2.62 2.13
CA GLY A 37 -10.25 -3.02 0.97
C GLY A 37 -8.82 -3.23 1.40
N THR A 38 -8.36 -4.47 1.45
CA THR A 38 -6.93 -4.75 1.60
C THR A 38 -6.22 -4.08 0.43
N ILE A 39 -5.43 -3.04 0.71
CA ILE A 39 -4.60 -2.41 -0.32
C ILE A 39 -3.51 -3.40 -0.65
N VAL A 40 -3.51 -3.88 -1.89
CA VAL A 40 -2.44 -4.71 -2.42
C VAL A 40 -1.41 -3.78 -3.05
N TYR A 41 -0.37 -3.46 -2.29
CA TYR A 41 0.78 -2.74 -2.82
C TYR A 41 1.57 -3.64 -3.76
N HIS A 42 1.79 -3.18 -4.97
CA HIS A 42 2.64 -3.86 -5.93
C HIS A 42 3.42 -2.84 -6.74
N VAL A 43 4.61 -3.21 -7.13
CA VAL A 43 5.51 -2.38 -7.92
C VAL A 43 5.94 -3.10 -9.19
N LYS A 44 6.24 -2.32 -10.20
CA LYS A 44 6.87 -2.82 -11.42
C LYS A 44 8.35 -2.42 -11.41
N TYR A 45 9.21 -3.41 -11.31
CA TYR A 45 10.64 -3.16 -11.34
C TYR A 45 11.14 -2.86 -12.76
N ASP A 46 12.02 -1.86 -12.86
CA ASP A 46 12.77 -1.56 -14.07
C ASP A 46 14.10 -2.34 -14.08
N TYR A 47 14.12 -3.45 -14.79
CA TYR A 47 15.31 -4.30 -14.88
C TYR A 47 16.47 -3.67 -15.65
N ASP A 48 16.23 -2.67 -16.50
CA ASP A 48 17.29 -1.90 -17.12
C ASP A 48 17.98 -1.00 -16.08
N ALA A 49 17.20 -0.33 -15.22
CA ALA A 49 17.74 0.44 -14.10
C ALA A 49 18.51 -0.43 -13.09
N ILE A 50 17.97 -1.62 -12.74
CA ILE A 50 18.67 -2.59 -11.87
C ILE A 50 19.99 -3.03 -12.50
N SER A 51 19.98 -3.35 -13.80
CA SER A 51 21.21 -3.75 -14.51
C SER A 51 22.27 -2.65 -14.48
N LYS A 52 21.86 -1.40 -14.74
CA LYS A 52 22.76 -0.23 -14.66
C LYS A 52 23.34 -0.04 -13.27
N PHE A 53 22.50 -0.17 -12.23
CA PHE A 53 22.98 -0.13 -10.84
C PHE A 53 24.03 -1.20 -10.56
N LEU A 54 23.83 -2.41 -11.07
CA LEU A 54 24.79 -3.52 -10.97
C LEU A 54 26.04 -3.34 -11.86
N GLY A 55 26.09 -2.34 -12.72
CA GLY A 55 27.20 -2.12 -13.65
C GLY A 55 27.26 -3.13 -14.80
N ILE A 56 26.14 -3.72 -15.21
CA ILE A 56 26.03 -4.68 -16.32
C ILE A 56 24.98 -4.23 -17.34
N SER A 57 25.05 -4.77 -18.55
CA SER A 57 23.99 -4.57 -19.54
C SER A 57 22.75 -5.41 -19.21
N LEU A 58 21.58 -4.99 -19.70
CA LEU A 58 20.34 -5.77 -19.55
C LEU A 58 20.47 -7.18 -20.16
N ASP A 59 21.21 -7.31 -21.27
CA ASP A 59 21.45 -8.62 -21.89
C ASP A 59 22.31 -9.52 -21.01
N GLN A 60 23.32 -8.94 -20.35
CA GLN A 60 24.15 -9.66 -19.39
C GLN A 60 23.34 -10.08 -18.15
N TYR A 61 22.45 -9.20 -17.66
CA TYR A 61 21.50 -9.53 -16.60
C TYR A 61 20.63 -10.73 -16.98
N LYS A 62 19.98 -10.70 -18.16
CA LYS A 62 19.15 -11.80 -18.68
C LYS A 62 19.92 -13.11 -18.81
N LYS A 63 21.17 -13.05 -19.25
CA LYS A 63 22.05 -14.22 -19.37
C LYS A 63 22.37 -14.84 -18.00
N TYR A 64 22.68 -14.01 -16.99
CA TYR A 64 22.92 -14.47 -15.63
C TYR A 64 21.66 -15.04 -15.00
N TRP A 65 20.51 -14.37 -15.18
CA TRP A 65 19.23 -14.84 -14.68
C TRP A 65 18.87 -16.24 -15.20
N LYS A 66 19.04 -16.47 -16.50
CA LYS A 66 18.80 -17.79 -17.12
C LYS A 66 19.75 -18.88 -16.60
N LYS A 67 20.92 -18.50 -16.08
CA LYS A 67 21.87 -19.41 -15.45
C LYS A 67 21.60 -19.67 -13.97
N GLY A 68 20.50 -19.13 -13.44
CA GLY A 68 20.10 -19.32 -12.05
C GLY A 68 20.74 -18.35 -11.06
N LEU A 69 21.47 -17.31 -11.51
CA LEU A 69 21.98 -16.28 -10.60
C LEU A 69 20.85 -15.39 -10.10
N SER A 70 20.76 -15.19 -8.78
CA SER A 70 19.91 -14.19 -8.18
C SER A 70 20.48 -12.76 -8.39
N ILE A 71 19.68 -11.73 -8.05
CA ILE A 71 20.16 -10.35 -8.10
C ILE A 71 21.35 -10.17 -7.13
N SER A 72 21.28 -10.78 -5.94
CA SER A 72 22.38 -10.71 -4.97
C SER A 72 23.63 -11.46 -5.44
N ASP A 73 23.48 -12.57 -6.17
CA ASP A 73 24.62 -13.25 -6.80
C ASP A 73 25.29 -12.36 -7.87
N MET A 74 24.46 -11.66 -8.67
CA MET A 74 24.97 -10.71 -9.68
C MET A 74 25.69 -9.54 -9.01
N ALA A 75 25.10 -8.96 -7.97
CA ALA A 75 25.70 -7.87 -7.18
C ALA A 75 27.07 -8.28 -6.62
N LYS A 76 27.14 -9.44 -5.95
CA LYS A 76 28.38 -10.00 -5.42
C LYS A 76 29.44 -10.17 -6.52
N LYS A 77 29.04 -10.66 -7.70
CA LYS A 77 29.94 -10.85 -8.85
C LYS A 77 30.49 -9.52 -9.38
N GLN A 78 29.75 -8.44 -9.24
CA GLN A 78 30.14 -7.08 -9.67
C GLN A 78 30.80 -6.26 -8.55
N GLY A 79 30.99 -6.83 -7.36
CA GLY A 79 31.59 -6.11 -6.22
C GLY A 79 30.65 -5.13 -5.55
N VAL A 80 29.33 -5.20 -5.84
CA VAL A 80 28.29 -4.41 -5.15
C VAL A 80 28.01 -5.07 -3.81
N SER A 81 28.13 -4.30 -2.73
CA SER A 81 27.84 -4.81 -1.39
C SER A 81 26.36 -5.12 -1.20
N ARG A 82 26.03 -6.09 -0.30
CA ARG A 82 24.62 -6.35 0.05
C ARG A 82 23.94 -5.11 0.64
N HIS A 83 24.68 -4.33 1.43
CA HIS A 83 24.17 -3.10 2.01
C HIS A 83 23.74 -2.10 0.93
N ASP A 84 24.56 -1.87 -0.10
CA ASP A 84 24.24 -0.95 -1.19
C ASP A 84 23.10 -1.49 -2.05
N LEU A 85 23.06 -2.80 -2.29
CA LEU A 85 21.97 -3.45 -3.03
C LEU A 85 20.63 -3.29 -2.29
N VAL A 86 20.58 -3.61 -1.01
CA VAL A 86 19.38 -3.47 -0.19
C VAL A 86 18.96 -2.00 -0.11
N GLY A 87 19.92 -1.08 0.08
CA GLY A 87 19.69 0.37 0.09
C GLY A 87 19.06 0.88 -1.21
N TYR A 88 19.50 0.37 -2.37
CA TYR A 88 18.91 0.69 -3.67
C TYR A 88 17.40 0.33 -3.72
N PHE A 89 17.02 -0.85 -3.24
CA PHE A 89 15.62 -1.27 -3.22
C PHE A 89 14.80 -0.54 -2.17
N TYR A 90 15.37 -0.20 -1.01
CA TYR A 90 14.68 0.66 -0.03
C TYR A 90 14.36 2.03 -0.61
N ASP A 91 15.33 2.67 -1.30
CA ASP A 91 15.10 3.97 -1.95
C ASP A 91 14.03 3.89 -3.04
N PHE A 92 14.06 2.83 -3.84
CA PHE A 92 13.03 2.57 -4.85
C PHE A 92 11.64 2.43 -4.23
N HIS A 93 11.47 1.55 -3.24
CA HIS A 93 10.18 1.33 -2.58
C HIS A 93 9.69 2.56 -1.82
N TYR A 94 10.61 3.28 -1.16
CA TYR A 94 10.25 4.54 -0.50
C TYR A 94 9.61 5.53 -1.49
N LYS A 95 10.22 5.74 -2.64
CA LYS A 95 9.70 6.62 -3.68
C LYS A 95 8.34 6.17 -4.21
N GLU A 96 8.18 4.88 -4.46
CA GLU A 96 6.90 4.34 -4.93
C GLU A 96 5.80 4.46 -3.87
N MET A 97 6.07 4.13 -2.61
CA MET A 97 5.10 4.28 -1.51
C MET A 97 4.71 5.74 -1.29
N GLN A 98 5.63 6.72 -1.45
CA GLN A 98 5.27 8.14 -1.36
C GLN A 98 4.27 8.54 -2.46
N LYS A 99 4.41 8.04 -3.69
CA LYS A 99 3.42 8.28 -4.75
C LYS A 99 2.04 7.75 -4.33
N TRP A 100 1.97 6.52 -3.84
CA TRP A 100 0.72 5.89 -3.39
C TRP A 100 0.06 6.64 -2.23
N ARG A 101 0.85 7.21 -1.32
CA ARG A 101 0.34 8.06 -0.23
C ARG A 101 -0.24 9.39 -0.74
N VAL A 102 0.44 10.04 -1.70
CA VAL A 102 0.01 11.33 -2.27
C VAL A 102 -1.20 11.16 -3.20
N GLU A 103 -1.21 10.10 -4.01
CA GLU A 103 -2.27 9.81 -4.98
C GLU A 103 -3.51 9.18 -4.33
N GLY A 104 -3.44 8.74 -3.07
CA GLY A 104 -4.58 8.52 -2.23
C GLY A 104 -4.97 7.10 -1.84
N PRO A 105 -4.49 5.98 -2.44
CA PRO A 105 -4.94 4.68 -1.99
C PRO A 105 -4.26 4.21 -0.69
N MET A 106 -3.06 4.70 -0.35
CA MET A 106 -2.31 4.25 0.82
C MET A 106 -2.54 5.12 2.04
N THR A 107 -3.07 4.53 3.11
CA THR A 107 -3.18 5.19 4.42
C THR A 107 -1.87 5.15 5.19
N GLU A 108 -1.75 5.97 6.26
CA GLU A 108 -0.60 5.90 7.18
C GLU A 108 -0.42 4.50 7.79
N LYS A 109 -1.53 3.84 8.15
CA LYS A 109 -1.50 2.48 8.71
C LYS A 109 -0.92 1.48 7.69
N ASP A 110 -1.36 1.57 6.43
CA ASP A 110 -0.86 0.70 5.35
C ASP A 110 0.62 0.95 5.10
N TYR A 111 1.05 2.21 5.09
CA TYR A 111 2.43 2.59 4.93
C TYR A 111 3.33 1.98 6.02
N PHE A 112 2.98 2.13 7.30
CA PHE A 112 3.77 1.54 8.38
C PHE A 112 3.80 0.02 8.34
N HIS A 113 2.68 -0.61 7.99
CA HIS A 113 2.63 -2.06 7.83
C HIS A 113 3.57 -2.53 6.71
N LEU A 114 3.55 -1.88 5.56
CA LEU A 114 4.43 -2.19 4.43
C LEU A 114 5.91 -1.95 4.76
N VAL A 115 6.24 -0.83 5.42
CA VAL A 115 7.62 -0.55 5.85
C VAL A 115 8.14 -1.66 6.78
N PHE A 116 7.29 -2.17 7.67
CA PHE A 116 7.67 -3.26 8.56
C PHE A 116 7.99 -4.56 7.81
N MET A 117 7.23 -4.87 6.75
CA MET A 117 7.41 -6.07 5.93
C MET A 117 8.51 -5.94 4.87
N LEU A 118 8.91 -4.71 4.55
CA LEU A 118 9.74 -4.38 3.38
C LEU A 118 11.11 -5.06 3.39
N SER A 119 11.71 -5.25 4.56
CA SER A 119 13.02 -5.92 4.69
C SER A 119 12.97 -7.34 4.15
N ASP A 120 11.98 -8.10 4.60
CA ASP A 120 11.82 -9.51 4.21
C ASP A 120 11.45 -9.64 2.73
N GLU A 121 10.60 -8.75 2.22
CA GLU A 121 10.21 -8.68 0.81
C GLU A 121 11.41 -8.39 -0.10
N ILE A 122 12.26 -7.45 0.28
CA ILE A 122 13.48 -7.12 -0.48
C ILE A 122 14.44 -8.31 -0.46
N ASP A 123 14.70 -8.90 0.70
CA ASP A 123 15.59 -10.03 0.85
C ASP A 123 15.11 -11.24 0.01
N GLU A 124 13.83 -11.57 0.07
CA GLU A 124 13.26 -12.62 -0.78
C GLU A 124 13.42 -12.29 -2.27
N PHE A 125 13.13 -11.05 -2.67
CA PHE A 125 13.20 -10.65 -4.08
C PHE A 125 14.62 -10.72 -4.64
N ILE A 126 15.63 -10.23 -3.91
CA ILE A 126 17.02 -10.19 -4.42
C ILE A 126 17.72 -11.54 -4.36
N ASP A 127 17.32 -12.44 -3.46
CA ASP A 127 17.96 -13.75 -3.27
C ASP A 127 17.29 -14.87 -4.08
N ARG A 128 16.07 -14.63 -4.59
CA ARG A 128 15.29 -15.62 -5.34
C ARG A 128 15.66 -15.64 -6.82
N ASN A 129 15.82 -16.86 -7.37
CA ASN A 129 15.78 -17.10 -8.81
C ASN A 129 15.04 -18.42 -9.09
N PRO A 130 13.91 -18.39 -9.81
CA PRO A 130 13.14 -19.61 -10.11
C PRO A 130 13.85 -20.57 -11.07
N ASN A 131 14.95 -20.18 -11.71
CA ASN A 131 15.76 -21.04 -12.59
C ASN A 131 16.91 -21.77 -11.85
N ARG A 132 16.94 -21.67 -10.53
CA ARG A 132 17.95 -22.29 -9.67
C ARG A 132 17.61 -23.74 -9.34
#